data_2db656b8e3d93b90e869a316579b995f
#
_entry.id   2db656b8e3d93b90e869a316579b995f
#
_cell.length_a   1.000
_cell.length_b   1.000
_cell.length_c   1.000
_cell.angle_alpha   90.00
_cell.angle_beta   90.00
_cell.angle_gamma   90.00
#
_symmetry.space_group_name_H-M   'P 1'
#
loop_
_entity.id
_entity.type
_entity.pdbx_description
1 polymer ?
#
loop_
_entity_poly.entity_id
_entity_poly.type
_entity_poly.pdbx_seq_one_letter_code
_entity_poly.pdbx_strand_id
1 'polypeptide(L)'
;YKDAESDLTEAIRLSIRNSSMYINRALARYHQNNLRGAMKDYDLALDIDRNSFIGHYNRGLLRAQVGDDNRAIEDFDFVLKMEPDNMMAVFNRGQLRDKTGDYRGAIADYSRVIDEYPNFLAGYQVRAKARRMVGDLRGAEADEFTVLKAQLEAQNNRKQNTASADKTRKKSDKNMNNYRKIVVADNDDATPKYKTDYRGRVQDKNVNILPQPMFALNYYERQEEVKRMVTYNRSIDELNNRHVLPGRLLITNNEASLSEEQVKRHFASIDTETEKIVKDPSNPLHYYARALDFYLVQDFDNALRDLDSTIVRDSSFFPAYFTRAVIHYKQLEYRKRQSSGYETETAPEGEKPQIRMLDYATVRRDLDEVIRLAPDFAYAYYNRANILAVMKDYRAALVDYDKAIELDGRLGDAYYNRGLTNVYLGNNREGIRDLSKAGELGIFSAYSVIKRFTSTAKDE
;
A
#
# COMPACT_ATOMS: atom_id res chain seq x y z
N TYR A 1 -24.34 -0.15 8.67
CA TYR A 1 -23.30 0.28 7.71
C TYR A 1 -23.07 -0.73 6.58
N LYS A 2 -23.20 -2.06 6.82
CA LYS A 2 -23.10 -3.06 5.76
C LYS A 2 -24.22 -2.90 4.74
N ASP A 3 -25.44 -2.71 5.17
CA ASP A 3 -26.58 -2.49 4.30
C ASP A 3 -26.43 -1.18 3.52
N ALA A 4 -25.99 -0.12 4.17
CA ALA A 4 -25.69 1.15 3.52
C ALA A 4 -24.56 1.03 2.46
N GLU A 5 -23.54 0.22 2.71
CA GLU A 5 -22.49 -0.07 1.71
C GLU A 5 -23.06 -0.82 0.51
N SER A 6 -23.95 -1.80 0.75
CA SER A 6 -24.62 -2.56 -0.29
C SER A 6 -25.50 -1.66 -1.15
N ASP A 7 -26.36 -0.86 -0.52
CA ASP A 7 -27.29 0.04 -1.21
C ASP A 7 -26.54 1.11 -2.02
N LEU A 8 -25.47 1.68 -1.45
CA LEU A 8 -24.62 2.64 -2.14
C LEU A 8 -23.82 2.00 -3.29
N THR A 9 -23.45 0.73 -3.18
CA THR A 9 -22.78 0.00 -4.26
C THR A 9 -23.73 -0.20 -5.45
N GLU A 10 -24.98 -0.51 -5.18
CA GLU A 10 -25.99 -0.61 -6.26
C GLU A 10 -26.34 0.76 -6.83
N ALA A 11 -26.47 1.79 -5.99
CA ALA A 11 -26.67 3.16 -6.46
C ALA A 11 -25.52 3.68 -7.36
N ILE A 12 -24.28 3.37 -7.01
CA ILE A 12 -23.11 3.70 -7.82
C ILE A 12 -23.14 2.96 -9.16
N ARG A 13 -23.63 1.72 -9.21
CA ARG A 13 -23.80 0.98 -10.46
C ARG A 13 -24.77 1.66 -11.40
N LEU A 14 -25.83 2.26 -10.85
CA LEU A 14 -26.83 2.99 -11.61
C LEU A 14 -26.38 4.40 -12.00
N SER A 15 -25.49 5.03 -11.23
CA SER A 15 -24.98 6.40 -11.47
C SER A 15 -23.49 6.54 -11.10
N ILE A 16 -22.63 6.08 -12.00
CA ILE A 16 -21.16 5.98 -11.78
C ILE A 16 -20.51 7.38 -11.57
N ARG A 17 -21.10 8.47 -12.02
CA ARG A 17 -20.52 9.82 -11.98
C ARG A 17 -21.02 10.69 -10.81
N ASN A 18 -21.50 10.10 -9.74
CA ASN A 18 -21.93 10.85 -8.56
C ASN A 18 -20.90 10.73 -7.42
N SER A 19 -20.06 11.77 -7.26
CA SER A 19 -18.99 11.78 -6.22
C SER A 19 -19.53 11.60 -4.80
N SER A 20 -20.73 12.14 -4.50
CA SER A 20 -21.33 12.05 -3.16
C SER A 20 -21.64 10.60 -2.76
N MET A 21 -22.00 9.74 -3.72
CA MET A 21 -22.28 8.33 -3.44
C MET A 21 -21.00 7.59 -3.00
N TYR A 22 -19.87 7.90 -3.63
CA TYR A 22 -18.57 7.35 -3.24
C TYR A 22 -18.14 7.87 -1.86
N ILE A 23 -18.34 9.17 -1.57
CA ILE A 23 -18.06 9.77 -0.26
C ILE A 23 -18.88 9.07 0.84
N ASN A 24 -20.17 8.85 0.60
CA ASN A 24 -21.05 8.18 1.55
C ASN A 24 -20.68 6.69 1.73
N ARG A 25 -20.29 6.00 0.66
CA ARG A 25 -19.80 4.62 0.76
C ARG A 25 -18.45 4.55 1.47
N ALA A 26 -17.57 5.51 1.25
CA ALA A 26 -16.33 5.64 2.01
C ALA A 26 -16.61 5.81 3.51
N LEU A 27 -17.61 6.60 3.87
CA LEU A 27 -18.05 6.76 5.26
C LEU A 27 -18.58 5.46 5.85
N ALA A 28 -19.43 4.72 5.11
CA ALA A 28 -19.93 3.42 5.53
C ALA A 28 -18.79 2.40 5.74
N ARG A 29 -17.82 2.36 4.84
CA ARG A 29 -16.61 1.54 4.91
C ARG A 29 -15.71 1.93 6.07
N TYR A 30 -15.54 3.24 6.30
CA TYR A 30 -14.78 3.76 7.44
C TYR A 30 -15.35 3.26 8.78
N HIS A 31 -16.67 3.31 8.96
CA HIS A 31 -17.32 2.81 10.16
C HIS A 31 -17.24 1.29 10.33
N GLN A 32 -17.08 0.54 9.25
CA GLN A 32 -16.82 -0.90 9.25
C GLN A 32 -15.33 -1.23 9.45
N ASN A 33 -14.49 -0.23 9.66
CA ASN A 33 -13.03 -0.37 9.74
C ASN A 33 -12.35 -0.83 8.43
N ASN A 34 -13.07 -0.75 7.30
CA ASN A 34 -12.52 -0.98 5.97
C ASN A 34 -11.86 0.32 5.46
N LEU A 35 -10.71 0.68 6.07
CA LEU A 35 -10.02 1.93 5.75
C LEU A 35 -9.49 1.96 4.33
N ARG A 36 -9.09 0.81 3.78
CA ARG A 36 -8.62 0.68 2.39
C ARG A 36 -9.76 0.95 1.41
N GLY A 37 -10.93 0.34 1.64
CA GLY A 37 -12.10 0.59 0.81
C GLY A 37 -12.58 2.03 0.88
N ALA A 38 -12.54 2.64 2.08
CA ALA A 38 -12.87 4.04 2.28
C ALA A 38 -11.91 4.97 1.52
N MET A 39 -10.59 4.71 1.58
CA MET A 39 -9.59 5.49 0.84
C MET A 39 -9.84 5.45 -0.66
N LYS A 40 -10.07 4.25 -1.21
CA LYS A 40 -10.39 4.07 -2.62
C LYS A 40 -11.62 4.87 -3.05
N ASP A 41 -12.67 4.85 -2.23
CA ASP A 41 -13.88 5.58 -2.55
C ASP A 41 -13.67 7.10 -2.50
N TYR A 42 -12.87 7.62 -1.55
CA TYR A 42 -12.49 9.03 -1.56
C TYR A 42 -11.66 9.40 -2.79
N ASP A 43 -10.73 8.55 -3.22
CA ASP A 43 -9.96 8.79 -4.44
C ASP A 43 -10.87 8.81 -5.67
N LEU A 44 -11.80 7.85 -5.83
CA LEU A 44 -12.78 7.84 -6.91
C LEU A 44 -13.71 9.05 -6.87
N ALA A 45 -14.15 9.47 -5.68
CA ALA A 45 -14.97 10.67 -5.52
C ALA A 45 -14.24 11.91 -6.02
N LEU A 46 -12.95 12.02 -5.73
CA LEU A 46 -12.11 13.16 -6.14
C LEU A 46 -11.66 13.08 -7.61
N ASP A 47 -11.63 11.89 -8.21
CA ASP A 47 -11.48 11.75 -9.65
C ASP A 47 -12.70 12.27 -10.42
N ILE A 48 -13.91 12.14 -9.82
CA ILE A 48 -15.16 12.65 -10.39
C ILE A 48 -15.33 14.14 -10.12
N ASP A 49 -15.11 14.57 -8.90
CA ASP A 49 -15.19 15.95 -8.44
C ASP A 49 -13.93 16.35 -7.67
N ARG A 50 -12.97 16.89 -8.41
CA ARG A 50 -11.67 17.34 -7.88
C ARG A 50 -11.79 18.49 -6.88
N ASN A 51 -12.91 19.18 -6.86
CA ASN A 51 -13.14 20.32 -5.97
C ASN A 51 -14.01 19.95 -4.77
N SER A 52 -14.27 18.68 -4.53
CA SER A 52 -15.06 18.24 -3.39
C SER A 52 -14.37 18.55 -2.06
N PHE A 53 -14.85 19.57 -1.37
CA PHE A 53 -14.40 19.91 -0.02
C PHE A 53 -14.47 18.69 0.91
N ILE A 54 -15.63 18.01 0.95
CA ILE A 54 -15.87 16.86 1.84
C ILE A 54 -14.93 15.70 1.50
N GLY A 55 -14.71 15.48 0.20
CA GLY A 55 -13.79 14.45 -0.29
C GLY A 55 -12.37 14.68 0.22
N HIS A 56 -11.80 15.87 0.01
CA HIS A 56 -10.46 16.21 0.48
C HIS A 56 -10.37 16.22 2.02
N TYR A 57 -11.32 16.85 2.70
CA TYR A 57 -11.29 16.91 4.17
C TYR A 57 -11.30 15.52 4.81
N ASN A 58 -12.22 14.66 4.40
CA ASN A 58 -12.36 13.32 4.95
C ASN A 58 -11.19 12.42 4.54
N ARG A 59 -10.68 12.53 3.31
CA ARG A 59 -9.47 11.82 2.88
C ARG A 59 -8.26 12.27 3.68
N GLY A 60 -8.11 13.56 3.94
CA GLY A 60 -7.07 14.11 4.80
C GLY A 60 -7.11 13.54 6.22
N LEU A 61 -8.30 13.47 6.83
CA LEU A 61 -8.47 12.81 8.15
C LEU A 61 -8.10 11.33 8.11
N LEU A 62 -8.52 10.61 7.07
CA LEU A 62 -8.22 9.19 6.92
C LEU A 62 -6.72 8.97 6.69
N ARG A 63 -6.06 9.80 5.86
CA ARG A 63 -4.62 9.77 5.64
C ARG A 63 -3.85 10.04 6.93
N ALA A 64 -4.26 11.04 7.71
CA ALA A 64 -3.69 11.32 9.03
C ALA A 64 -3.81 10.13 10.00
N GLN A 65 -4.94 9.44 9.96
CA GLN A 65 -5.19 8.27 10.80
C GLN A 65 -4.30 7.08 10.42
N VAL A 66 -4.06 6.86 9.13
CA VAL A 66 -3.20 5.76 8.65
C VAL A 66 -1.71 6.13 8.62
N GLY A 67 -1.36 7.38 8.98
CA GLY A 67 0.02 7.85 9.11
C GLY A 67 0.60 8.46 7.84
N ASP A 68 -0.22 8.71 6.82
CA ASP A 68 0.19 9.40 5.59
C ASP A 68 0.09 10.93 5.79
N ASP A 69 0.93 11.44 6.71
CA ASP A 69 0.82 12.79 7.23
C ASP A 69 1.08 13.85 6.15
N ASN A 70 2.04 13.61 5.24
CA ASN A 70 2.37 14.59 4.19
C ASN A 70 1.23 14.79 3.19
N ARG A 71 0.63 13.69 2.71
CA ARG A 71 -0.52 13.82 1.81
C ARG A 71 -1.79 14.26 2.53
N ALA A 72 -1.92 14.01 3.82
CA ALA A 72 -2.97 14.61 4.62
C ALA A 72 -2.82 16.14 4.69
N ILE A 73 -1.58 16.67 4.82
CA ILE A 73 -1.30 18.11 4.74
C ILE A 73 -1.73 18.65 3.37
N GLU A 74 -1.39 17.98 2.26
CA GLU A 74 -1.79 18.40 0.91
C GLU A 74 -3.32 18.47 0.76
N ASP A 75 -4.06 17.49 1.28
CA ASP A 75 -5.52 17.51 1.29
C ASP A 75 -6.07 18.70 2.10
N PHE A 76 -5.50 18.99 3.28
CA PHE A 76 -5.90 20.16 4.05
C PHE A 76 -5.46 21.47 3.41
N ASP A 77 -4.32 21.54 2.73
CA ASP A 77 -3.90 22.70 1.94
C ASP A 77 -4.91 22.98 0.83
N PHE A 78 -5.40 21.92 0.15
CA PHE A 78 -6.44 22.07 -0.86
C PHE A 78 -7.76 22.60 -0.27
N VAL A 79 -8.18 22.02 0.87
CA VAL A 79 -9.36 22.50 1.62
C VAL A 79 -9.23 23.99 1.95
N LEU A 80 -8.07 24.42 2.45
CA LEU A 80 -7.80 25.80 2.85
C LEU A 80 -7.63 26.77 1.67
N LYS A 81 -7.31 26.25 0.49
CA LYS A 81 -7.37 27.05 -0.76
C LYS A 81 -8.81 27.37 -1.14
N MET A 82 -9.75 26.46 -0.89
CA MET A 82 -11.17 26.65 -1.19
C MET A 82 -11.88 27.42 -0.08
N GLU A 83 -11.60 27.10 1.16
CA GLU A 83 -12.19 27.69 2.36
C GLU A 83 -11.08 28.16 3.32
N PRO A 84 -10.48 29.33 3.10
CA PRO A 84 -9.35 29.81 3.92
C PRO A 84 -9.65 29.88 5.41
N ASP A 85 -10.91 30.16 5.76
CA ASP A 85 -11.36 30.33 7.15
C ASP A 85 -11.87 29.03 7.81
N ASN A 86 -11.55 27.89 7.21
CA ASN A 86 -11.89 26.60 7.83
C ASN A 86 -10.91 26.26 8.95
N MET A 87 -11.16 26.78 10.15
CA MET A 87 -10.27 26.63 11.30
C MET A 87 -10.05 25.18 11.75
N MET A 88 -11.00 24.28 11.45
CA MET A 88 -10.80 22.86 11.71
C MET A 88 -9.75 22.25 10.79
N ALA A 89 -9.74 22.63 9.52
CA ALA A 89 -8.71 22.23 8.56
C ALA A 89 -7.35 22.85 8.93
N VAL A 90 -7.32 24.14 9.34
CA VAL A 90 -6.11 24.80 9.85
C VAL A 90 -5.55 24.03 11.04
N PHE A 91 -6.39 23.67 12.00
CA PHE A 91 -5.96 22.98 13.19
C PHE A 91 -5.43 21.55 12.90
N ASN A 92 -6.15 20.80 12.05
CA ASN A 92 -5.71 19.47 11.62
C ASN A 92 -4.36 19.54 10.87
N ARG A 93 -4.19 20.50 9.96
CA ARG A 93 -2.91 20.73 9.27
C ARG A 93 -1.80 21.10 10.25
N GLY A 94 -2.07 21.97 11.22
CA GLY A 94 -1.12 22.32 12.26
C GLY A 94 -0.65 21.12 13.08
N GLN A 95 -1.55 20.20 13.44
CA GLN A 95 -1.20 18.96 14.14
C GLN A 95 -0.29 18.05 13.30
N LEU A 96 -0.55 17.98 11.99
CA LEU A 96 0.28 17.19 11.08
C LEU A 96 1.66 17.81 10.86
N ARG A 97 1.71 19.15 10.73
CA ARG A 97 2.98 19.91 10.66
C ARG A 97 3.82 19.71 11.92
N ASP A 98 3.20 19.79 13.12
CA ASP A 98 3.87 19.48 14.39
C ASP A 98 4.45 18.07 14.39
N LYS A 99 3.66 17.09 13.94
CA LYS A 99 4.05 15.69 13.86
C LYS A 99 5.18 15.43 12.86
N THR A 100 5.20 16.16 11.74
CA THR A 100 6.23 16.06 10.69
C THR A 100 7.46 16.93 10.92
N GLY A 101 7.49 17.69 12.03
CA GLY A 101 8.63 18.52 12.43
C GLY A 101 8.61 19.94 11.88
N ASP A 102 7.58 20.34 11.12
CA ASP A 102 7.37 21.74 10.74
C ASP A 102 6.70 22.53 11.90
N TYR A 103 7.47 22.68 12.98
CA TYR A 103 6.97 23.36 14.19
C TYR A 103 6.60 24.81 13.93
N ARG A 104 7.32 25.51 13.02
CA ARG A 104 7.02 26.92 12.70
C ARG A 104 5.70 27.05 11.95
N GLY A 105 5.46 26.19 10.96
CA GLY A 105 4.18 26.13 10.27
C GLY A 105 3.04 25.72 11.20
N ALA A 106 3.27 24.78 12.13
CA ALA A 106 2.30 24.38 13.15
C ALA A 106 1.93 25.56 14.09
N ILE A 107 2.92 26.31 14.58
CA ILE A 107 2.70 27.51 15.41
C ILE A 107 1.83 28.56 14.68
N ALA A 108 2.12 28.78 13.41
CA ALA A 108 1.33 29.71 12.60
C ALA A 108 -0.14 29.26 12.46
N ASP A 109 -0.36 27.97 12.15
CA ASP A 109 -1.71 27.39 12.05
C ASP A 109 -2.44 27.46 13.40
N TYR A 110 -1.81 27.07 14.48
CA TYR A 110 -2.41 27.13 15.82
C TYR A 110 -2.73 28.56 16.25
N SER A 111 -1.89 29.53 15.88
CA SER A 111 -2.13 30.95 16.19
C SER A 111 -3.38 31.45 15.51
N ARG A 112 -3.59 31.15 14.20
CA ARG A 112 -4.83 31.49 13.50
C ARG A 112 -6.07 30.92 14.19
N VAL A 113 -5.98 29.65 14.65
CA VAL A 113 -7.10 29.03 15.34
C VAL A 113 -7.39 29.69 16.68
N ILE A 114 -6.36 30.07 17.44
CA ILE A 114 -6.50 30.72 18.75
C ILE A 114 -7.04 32.16 18.61
N ASP A 115 -6.61 32.87 17.57
CA ASP A 115 -7.08 34.22 17.27
C ASP A 115 -8.59 34.22 16.97
N GLU A 116 -9.09 33.23 16.24
CA GLU A 116 -10.52 33.09 15.92
C GLU A 116 -11.33 32.46 17.09
N TYR A 117 -10.69 31.55 17.84
CA TYR A 117 -11.32 30.83 18.97
C TYR A 117 -10.48 30.93 20.24
N PRO A 118 -10.47 32.09 20.92
CA PRO A 118 -9.63 32.32 22.11
C PRO A 118 -9.90 31.36 23.30
N ASN A 119 -11.08 30.74 23.33
CA ASN A 119 -11.48 29.78 24.37
C ASN A 119 -11.14 28.33 24.02
N PHE A 120 -10.49 28.07 22.88
CA PHE A 120 -10.11 26.72 22.46
C PHE A 120 -8.78 26.31 23.08
N LEU A 121 -8.83 25.84 24.35
CA LEU A 121 -7.66 25.53 25.17
C LEU A 121 -6.72 24.51 24.55
N ALA A 122 -7.25 23.55 23.78
CA ALA A 122 -6.42 22.56 23.06
C ALA A 122 -5.44 23.24 22.09
N GLY A 123 -5.82 24.35 21.46
CA GLY A 123 -4.93 25.14 20.59
C GLY A 123 -3.71 25.67 21.33
N TYR A 124 -3.90 26.25 22.52
CA TYR A 124 -2.80 26.73 23.36
C TYR A 124 -1.88 25.59 23.79
N GLN A 125 -2.43 24.44 24.20
CA GLN A 125 -1.62 23.30 24.64
C GLN A 125 -0.68 22.79 23.52
N VAL A 126 -1.20 22.61 22.31
CA VAL A 126 -0.37 22.12 21.19
C VAL A 126 0.61 23.20 20.70
N ARG A 127 0.21 24.50 20.73
CA ARG A 127 1.11 25.60 20.37
C ARG A 127 2.26 25.74 21.36
N ALA A 128 1.99 25.63 22.66
CA ALA A 128 3.02 25.63 23.69
C ALA A 128 4.07 24.55 23.44
N LYS A 129 3.61 23.33 23.14
CA LYS A 129 4.51 22.23 22.80
C LYS A 129 5.37 22.54 21.57
N ALA A 130 4.77 23.00 20.49
CA ALA A 130 5.49 23.35 19.26
C ALA A 130 6.48 24.52 19.48
N ARG A 131 6.13 25.52 20.32
CA ARG A 131 7.01 26.62 20.71
C ARG A 131 8.24 26.14 21.49
N ARG A 132 8.09 25.17 22.40
CA ARG A 132 9.24 24.54 23.08
C ARG A 132 10.20 23.89 22.10
N MET A 133 9.67 23.22 21.06
CA MET A 133 10.51 22.57 20.04
C MET A 133 11.33 23.54 19.20
N VAL A 134 10.89 24.80 19.06
CA VAL A 134 11.66 25.86 18.36
C VAL A 134 12.44 26.77 19.33
N GLY A 135 12.42 26.49 20.65
CA GLY A 135 13.13 27.26 21.66
C GLY A 135 12.40 28.54 22.12
N ASP A 136 11.17 28.80 21.74
CA ASP A 136 10.33 29.89 22.22
C ASP A 136 9.73 29.54 23.59
N LEU A 137 10.57 29.53 24.62
CA LEU A 137 10.17 29.15 25.99
C LEU A 137 9.19 30.16 26.58
N ARG A 138 9.39 31.48 26.34
CA ARG A 138 8.50 32.53 26.87
C ARG A 138 7.09 32.41 26.27
N GLY A 139 6.99 32.18 24.96
CA GLY A 139 5.71 31.96 24.30
C GLY A 139 5.03 30.70 24.78
N ALA A 140 5.78 29.64 25.02
CA ALA A 140 5.24 28.37 25.53
C ALA A 140 4.66 28.53 26.95
N GLU A 141 5.41 29.20 27.86
CA GLU A 141 4.96 29.48 29.23
C GLU A 141 3.70 30.35 29.27
N ALA A 142 3.59 31.36 28.37
CA ALA A 142 2.40 32.18 28.25
C ALA A 142 1.14 31.37 27.84
N ASP A 143 1.31 30.46 26.88
CA ASP A 143 0.23 29.56 26.45
C ASP A 143 -0.17 28.59 27.59
N GLU A 144 0.80 27.99 28.28
CA GLU A 144 0.56 27.09 29.41
C GLU A 144 -0.13 27.82 30.57
N PHE A 145 0.26 29.05 30.86
CA PHE A 145 -0.37 29.88 31.87
C PHE A 145 -1.85 30.15 31.54
N THR A 146 -2.14 30.43 30.26
CA THR A 146 -3.53 30.61 29.78
C THR A 146 -4.38 29.35 30.02
N VAL A 147 -3.83 28.17 29.72
CA VAL A 147 -4.49 26.89 29.96
C VAL A 147 -4.72 26.63 31.45
N LEU A 148 -3.70 26.86 32.27
CA LEU A 148 -3.77 26.67 33.72
C LEU A 148 -4.82 27.59 34.36
N LYS A 149 -4.83 28.88 33.99
CA LYS A 149 -5.81 29.86 34.46
C LYS A 149 -7.24 29.41 34.14
N ALA A 150 -7.50 29.00 32.89
CA ALA A 150 -8.81 28.53 32.48
C ALA A 150 -9.23 27.24 33.21
N GLN A 151 -8.30 26.33 33.50
CA GLN A 151 -8.57 25.11 34.28
C GLN A 151 -8.92 25.42 35.73
N LEU A 152 -8.25 26.38 36.38
CA LEU A 152 -8.58 26.82 37.72
C LEU A 152 -9.96 27.51 37.81
N GLU A 153 -10.28 28.34 36.80
CA GLU A 153 -11.61 28.97 36.70
C GLU A 153 -12.73 27.92 36.46
N ALA A 154 -12.47 26.88 35.66
CA ALA A 154 -13.42 25.79 35.42
C ALA A 154 -13.62 24.87 36.62
N GLN A 155 -12.63 24.68 37.49
CA GLN A 155 -12.79 23.94 38.74
C GLN A 155 -13.76 24.64 39.72
N ASN A 156 -13.79 25.96 39.68
CA ASN A 156 -14.72 26.76 40.49
C ASN A 156 -16.17 26.77 39.94
N ASN A 157 -16.36 26.42 38.65
CA ASN A 157 -17.62 26.48 37.92
C ASN A 157 -18.01 25.09 37.34
N ARG A 158 -18.08 24.03 38.15
CA ARG A 158 -18.49 22.69 37.69
C ARG A 158 -19.93 22.67 37.14
N LYS A 159 -20.08 22.81 35.82
CA LYS A 159 -21.17 22.22 35.05
C LYS A 159 -20.59 21.24 34.04
N GLN A 160 -20.96 19.96 34.18
CA GLN A 160 -20.56 18.88 33.29
C GLN A 160 -21.14 19.11 31.90
N ASN A 161 -20.28 19.39 30.92
CA ASN A 161 -20.64 19.22 29.52
C ASN A 161 -20.21 17.81 29.08
N THR A 162 -21.20 16.93 28.92
CA THR A 162 -21.00 15.63 28.26
C THR A 162 -20.70 15.86 26.78
N ALA A 163 -19.46 15.60 26.36
CA ALA A 163 -19.10 15.63 24.96
C ALA A 163 -19.88 14.54 24.19
N SER A 164 -20.54 14.94 23.12
CA SER A 164 -21.27 14.03 22.22
C SER A 164 -20.32 12.98 21.65
N ALA A 165 -20.70 11.69 21.82
CA ALA A 165 -19.96 10.52 21.36
C ALA A 165 -20.03 10.31 19.83
N ASP A 166 -20.64 11.24 19.10
CA ASP A 166 -20.85 11.13 17.66
C ASP A 166 -19.52 11.38 16.90
N LYS A 167 -19.15 10.44 16.00
CA LYS A 167 -17.90 10.48 15.20
C LYS A 167 -18.02 11.36 13.97
N THR A 168 -19.20 11.87 13.66
CA THR A 168 -19.50 12.69 12.49
C THR A 168 -19.95 14.09 12.87
N ARG A 169 -19.78 15.05 11.97
CA ARG A 169 -20.27 16.41 12.08
C ARG A 169 -20.87 16.90 10.77
N LYS A 170 -21.76 17.86 10.81
CA LYS A 170 -22.22 18.59 9.64
C LYS A 170 -21.16 19.58 9.17
N LYS A 171 -21.17 19.95 7.89
CA LYS A 171 -20.26 20.97 7.33
C LYS A 171 -20.43 22.33 8.05
N SER A 172 -21.65 22.66 8.45
CA SER A 172 -22.00 23.88 9.17
C SER A 172 -21.59 23.93 10.65
N ASP A 173 -21.10 22.80 11.21
CA ASP A 173 -20.66 22.74 12.61
C ASP A 173 -19.32 23.49 12.78
N LYS A 174 -19.35 24.61 13.50
CA LYS A 174 -18.19 25.45 13.83
C LYS A 174 -17.58 25.16 15.19
N ASN A 175 -18.06 24.14 15.91
CA ASN A 175 -17.51 23.78 17.22
C ASN A 175 -16.13 23.14 17.05
N MET A 176 -15.09 23.84 17.45
CA MET A 176 -13.69 23.43 17.32
C MET A 176 -13.40 22.10 18.03
N ASN A 177 -14.14 21.69 19.05
CA ASN A 177 -13.98 20.38 19.68
C ASN A 177 -14.30 19.20 18.75
N ASN A 178 -14.97 19.47 17.63
CA ASN A 178 -15.34 18.48 16.61
C ASN A 178 -14.34 18.38 15.43
N TYR A 179 -13.16 19.01 15.52
CA TYR A 179 -12.17 19.09 14.44
C TYR A 179 -11.73 17.72 13.88
N ARG A 180 -11.76 16.66 14.68
CA ARG A 180 -11.43 15.27 14.28
C ARG A 180 -12.61 14.49 13.71
N LYS A 181 -13.82 15.05 13.72
CA LYS A 181 -15.00 14.36 13.23
C LYS A 181 -15.10 14.42 11.72
N ILE A 182 -15.47 13.32 11.12
CA ILE A 182 -15.71 13.22 9.68
C ILE A 182 -16.92 14.06 9.31
N VAL A 183 -16.80 14.80 8.20
CA VAL A 183 -17.88 15.63 7.68
C VAL A 183 -18.82 14.78 6.86
N VAL A 184 -20.12 14.84 7.17
CA VAL A 184 -21.19 14.21 6.37
C VAL A 184 -21.71 15.21 5.33
N ALA A 185 -22.02 14.72 4.13
CA ALA A 185 -22.74 15.52 3.14
C ALA A 185 -24.16 15.81 3.67
N ASP A 186 -24.53 17.09 3.70
CA ASP A 186 -25.86 17.50 4.17
C ASP A 186 -26.94 16.99 3.21
N ASN A 187 -27.60 15.90 3.61
CA ASN A 187 -28.97 15.63 3.25
C ASN A 187 -29.80 15.90 4.51
N ASP A 188 -30.64 16.91 4.46
CA ASP A 188 -31.31 17.50 5.62
C ASP A 188 -32.31 16.59 6.37
N ASP A 189 -32.49 15.31 6.01
CA ASP A 189 -33.61 14.51 6.49
C ASP A 189 -33.30 13.13 7.07
N ALA A 190 -32.09 12.82 7.54
CA ALA A 190 -31.90 11.52 8.20
C ALA A 190 -30.90 11.55 9.35
N THR A 191 -31.39 11.67 10.56
CA THR A 191 -30.65 11.27 11.76
C THR A 191 -31.06 9.87 12.21
N PRO A 192 -30.24 8.83 12.09
CA PRO A 192 -30.40 7.63 12.92
C PRO A 192 -29.48 7.71 14.14
N LYS A 193 -30.08 7.64 15.31
CA LYS A 193 -29.36 7.46 16.57
C LYS A 193 -28.93 6.00 16.71
N TYR A 194 -27.64 5.71 16.55
CA TYR A 194 -27.07 4.44 17.01
C TYR A 194 -25.82 4.69 17.85
N LYS A 195 -25.85 4.17 19.09
CA LYS A 195 -24.67 4.10 19.96
C LYS A 195 -23.85 2.87 19.58
N THR A 196 -22.59 3.02 19.27
CA THR A 196 -21.64 1.90 19.25
C THR A 196 -20.31 2.31 19.88
N ASP A 197 -19.95 1.57 20.93
CA ASP A 197 -18.65 1.63 21.60
C ASP A 197 -17.58 0.92 20.74
N TYR A 198 -17.00 1.63 19.78
CA TYR A 198 -15.76 1.17 19.13
C TYR A 198 -14.78 2.34 19.02
N ARG A 199 -13.98 2.51 20.07
CA ARG A 199 -12.73 3.28 19.96
C ARG A 199 -11.79 2.52 19.05
N GLY A 200 -11.48 3.11 17.89
CA GLY A 200 -10.61 2.54 16.86
C GLY A 200 -9.26 2.08 17.39
N ARG A 201 -9.13 0.78 17.56
CA ARG A 201 -7.84 0.09 17.58
C ARG A 201 -7.54 -0.43 16.18
N VAL A 202 -7.13 0.45 15.24
CA VAL A 202 -6.35 0.02 14.12
C VAL A 202 -4.89 0.04 14.58
N GLN A 203 -4.54 -0.94 15.35
CA GLN A 203 -3.15 -1.22 15.69
C GLN A 203 -3.06 -2.73 15.80
N ASP A 204 -2.90 -3.36 14.65
CA ASP A 204 -2.32 -4.68 14.66
C ASP A 204 -0.82 -4.49 14.92
N LYS A 205 -0.43 -4.59 16.19
CA LYS A 205 0.98 -4.59 16.60
C LYS A 205 1.72 -5.83 16.08
N ASN A 206 0.99 -6.79 15.55
CA ASN A 206 1.47 -8.08 15.03
C ASN A 206 1.43 -8.14 13.48
N VAL A 207 1.59 -7.02 12.78
CA VAL A 207 1.75 -7.07 11.33
C VAL A 207 3.02 -7.84 11.01
N ASN A 208 2.89 -9.01 10.38
CA ASN A 208 4.01 -9.70 9.77
C ASN A 208 4.56 -8.81 8.66
N ILE A 209 5.76 -8.27 8.89
CA ILE A 209 6.47 -7.48 7.89
C ILE A 209 7.06 -8.44 6.89
N LEU A 210 6.35 -8.65 5.79
CA LEU A 210 6.81 -9.47 4.68
C LEU A 210 7.18 -8.56 3.52
N PRO A 211 8.30 -8.84 2.82
CA PRO A 211 8.62 -8.16 1.58
C PRO A 211 7.52 -8.43 0.53
N GLN A 212 7.35 -7.49 -0.39
CA GLN A 212 6.46 -7.69 -1.54
C GLN A 212 7.01 -8.81 -2.43
N PRO A 213 6.13 -9.67 -2.98
CA PRO A 213 6.55 -10.86 -3.72
C PRO A 213 7.21 -10.51 -5.06
N MET A 214 7.88 -11.50 -5.66
CA MET A 214 8.47 -11.40 -6.99
C MET A 214 7.39 -11.26 -8.05
N PHE A 215 7.68 -10.51 -9.11
CA PHE A 215 6.86 -10.47 -10.31
C PHE A 215 7.02 -11.75 -11.14
N ALA A 216 5.94 -12.18 -11.75
CA ALA A 216 5.87 -13.30 -12.67
C ALA A 216 5.20 -12.88 -13.99
N LEU A 217 5.45 -13.64 -15.05
CA LEU A 217 4.67 -13.60 -16.28
C LEU A 217 3.55 -14.63 -16.16
N ASN A 218 2.29 -14.18 -16.24
CA ASN A 218 1.11 -15.00 -15.99
C ASN A 218 -0.04 -14.56 -16.91
N TYR A 219 -1.02 -15.45 -17.16
CA TYR A 219 -2.26 -15.09 -17.87
C TYR A 219 -3.33 -14.53 -16.94
N TYR A 220 -3.19 -14.71 -15.64
CA TYR A 220 -4.19 -14.34 -14.64
C TYR A 220 -3.59 -13.52 -13.52
N GLU A 221 -4.34 -12.50 -13.12
CA GLU A 221 -4.04 -11.67 -11.97
C GLU A 221 -5.27 -11.67 -11.06
N ARG A 222 -5.02 -11.76 -9.75
CA ARG A 222 -6.09 -11.63 -8.76
C ARG A 222 -6.65 -10.22 -8.84
N GLN A 223 -7.95 -10.11 -9.03
CA GLN A 223 -8.61 -8.83 -8.96
C GLN A 223 -8.55 -8.32 -7.51
N GLU A 224 -7.79 -7.27 -7.31
CA GLU A 224 -7.80 -6.54 -6.04
C GLU A 224 -8.86 -5.44 -6.11
N GLU A 225 -9.47 -5.12 -4.96
CA GLU A 225 -10.40 -3.99 -4.85
C GLU A 225 -9.73 -2.64 -5.19
N VAL A 226 -8.43 -2.55 -5.01
CA VAL A 226 -7.61 -1.40 -5.40
C VAL A 226 -6.80 -1.78 -6.63
N LYS A 227 -7.12 -1.19 -7.78
CA LYS A 227 -6.32 -1.36 -8.98
C LYS A 227 -4.93 -0.78 -8.72
N ARG A 228 -3.92 -1.63 -8.60
CA ARG A 228 -2.53 -1.20 -8.71
C ARG A 228 -2.31 -0.62 -10.10
N MET A 229 -1.32 0.25 -10.25
CA MET A 229 -0.98 0.76 -11.58
C MET A 229 -0.69 -0.41 -12.51
N VAL A 230 -1.18 -0.30 -13.75
CA VAL A 230 -0.95 -1.33 -14.77
C VAL A 230 0.55 -1.45 -14.99
N THR A 231 1.09 -2.64 -14.76
CA THR A 231 2.46 -3.00 -15.12
C THR A 231 2.59 -3.00 -16.64
N TYR A 232 3.62 -2.36 -17.15
CA TYR A 232 3.85 -2.25 -18.58
C TYR A 232 5.32 -2.53 -18.91
N ASN A 233 5.53 -3.28 -19.97
CA ASN A 233 6.83 -3.38 -20.63
C ASN A 233 6.60 -3.54 -22.12
N ARG A 234 7.36 -2.79 -22.91
CA ARG A 234 7.21 -2.72 -24.37
C ARG A 234 7.40 -4.09 -25.03
N SER A 235 8.43 -4.84 -24.66
CA SER A 235 8.72 -6.14 -25.27
C SER A 235 7.66 -7.18 -24.98
N ILE A 236 7.07 -7.18 -23.78
CA ILE A 236 5.94 -8.05 -23.43
C ILE A 236 4.68 -7.65 -24.19
N ASP A 237 4.44 -6.35 -24.36
CA ASP A 237 3.28 -5.87 -25.12
C ASP A 237 3.43 -6.19 -26.62
N GLU A 238 4.62 -6.04 -27.18
CA GLU A 238 4.92 -6.48 -28.57
C GLU A 238 4.72 -8.00 -28.75
N LEU A 239 5.11 -8.82 -27.76
CA LEU A 239 4.84 -10.27 -27.79
C LEU A 239 3.36 -10.56 -27.75
N ASN A 240 2.61 -9.87 -26.89
CA ASN A 240 1.15 -9.98 -26.82
C ASN A 240 0.45 -9.61 -28.13
N ASN A 241 0.95 -8.56 -28.80
CA ASN A 241 0.36 -8.07 -30.07
C ASN A 241 0.60 -9.02 -31.24
N ARG A 242 1.54 -9.96 -31.14
CA ARG A 242 1.75 -11.02 -32.14
C ARG A 242 0.71 -12.13 -32.06
N HIS A 243 -0.08 -12.20 -30.98
CA HIS A 243 -1.08 -13.24 -30.72
C HIS A 243 -0.58 -14.68 -30.88
N VAL A 244 0.69 -14.92 -30.52
CA VAL A 244 1.35 -16.23 -30.67
C VAL A 244 1.19 -17.11 -29.42
N LEU A 245 0.69 -16.57 -28.32
CA LEU A 245 0.43 -17.29 -27.08
C LEU A 245 -1.08 -17.50 -26.87
N PRO A 246 -1.48 -18.54 -26.13
CA PRO A 246 -2.90 -18.85 -25.87
C PRO A 246 -3.64 -17.73 -25.10
N GLY A 247 -2.93 -16.92 -24.35
CA GLY A 247 -3.47 -15.81 -23.55
C GLY A 247 -2.58 -14.58 -23.59
N ARG A 248 -3.11 -13.46 -23.10
CA ARG A 248 -2.33 -12.23 -22.91
C ARG A 248 -1.44 -12.38 -21.69
N LEU A 249 -0.12 -12.19 -21.86
CA LEU A 249 0.85 -12.16 -20.79
C LEU A 249 0.69 -10.88 -19.95
N LEU A 250 0.53 -11.06 -18.66
CA LEU A 250 0.53 -10.02 -17.64
C LEU A 250 1.82 -10.10 -16.83
N ILE A 251 2.33 -8.97 -16.43
CA ILE A 251 3.42 -8.88 -15.46
C ILE A 251 2.76 -8.64 -14.11
N THR A 252 2.78 -9.62 -13.21
CA THR A 252 2.07 -9.52 -11.93
C THR A 252 2.85 -10.18 -10.80
N ASN A 253 2.69 -9.64 -9.60
CA ASN A 253 3.11 -10.28 -8.35
C ASN A 253 1.91 -10.71 -7.49
N ASN A 254 0.72 -10.66 -8.07
CA ASN A 254 -0.55 -11.02 -7.43
C ASN A 254 -1.29 -12.05 -8.28
N GLU A 255 -0.74 -13.26 -8.32
CA GLU A 255 -1.28 -14.35 -9.14
C GLU A 255 -2.65 -14.81 -8.62
N ALA A 256 -3.58 -15.04 -9.56
CA ALA A 256 -4.89 -15.60 -9.24
C ALA A 256 -4.82 -17.13 -9.09
N SER A 257 -5.59 -17.67 -8.15
CA SER A 257 -5.88 -19.11 -8.14
C SER A 257 -6.80 -19.46 -9.30
N LEU A 258 -6.51 -20.54 -10.00
CA LEU A 258 -7.33 -21.00 -11.12
C LEU A 258 -8.63 -21.63 -10.62
N SER A 259 -9.72 -21.40 -11.35
CA SER A 259 -10.95 -22.17 -11.22
C SER A 259 -10.78 -23.57 -11.87
N GLU A 260 -11.64 -24.52 -11.50
CA GLU A 260 -11.61 -25.87 -12.11
C GLU A 260 -11.75 -25.83 -13.64
N GLU A 261 -12.55 -24.90 -14.16
CA GLU A 261 -12.74 -24.71 -15.60
C GLU A 261 -11.46 -24.19 -16.27
N GLN A 262 -10.77 -23.26 -15.62
CA GLN A 262 -9.47 -22.76 -16.11
C GLN A 262 -8.43 -23.86 -16.11
N VAL A 263 -8.35 -24.67 -15.05
CA VAL A 263 -7.43 -25.82 -14.97
C VAL A 263 -7.69 -26.79 -16.15
N LYS A 264 -8.96 -27.15 -16.44
CA LYS A 264 -9.31 -27.99 -17.59
C LYS A 264 -8.90 -27.38 -18.93
N ARG A 265 -9.05 -26.06 -19.09
CA ARG A 265 -8.62 -25.35 -20.31
C ARG A 265 -7.10 -25.42 -20.49
N HIS A 266 -6.31 -25.29 -19.39
CA HIS A 266 -4.85 -25.38 -19.48
C HIS A 266 -4.38 -26.81 -19.82
N PHE A 267 -5.05 -27.86 -19.31
CA PHE A 267 -4.75 -29.23 -19.76
C PHE A 267 -5.05 -29.41 -21.26
N ALA A 268 -6.17 -28.92 -21.74
CA ALA A 268 -6.49 -28.97 -23.18
C ALA A 268 -5.52 -28.14 -24.04
N SER A 269 -5.03 -27.00 -23.49
CA SER A 269 -3.99 -26.19 -24.13
C SER A 269 -2.64 -26.92 -24.20
N ILE A 270 -2.24 -27.64 -23.13
CA ILE A 270 -1.05 -28.49 -23.11
C ILE A 270 -1.08 -29.52 -24.24
N ASP A 271 -2.24 -30.20 -24.45
CA ASP A 271 -2.43 -31.16 -25.55
C ASP A 271 -2.28 -30.47 -26.91
N THR A 272 -2.91 -29.30 -27.06
CA THR A 272 -2.86 -28.51 -28.32
C THR A 272 -1.43 -28.05 -28.63
N GLU A 273 -0.69 -27.52 -27.65
CA GLU A 273 0.70 -27.09 -27.85
C GLU A 273 1.61 -28.30 -28.09
N THR A 274 1.31 -29.46 -27.49
CA THR A 274 2.03 -30.71 -27.76
C THR A 274 1.89 -31.12 -29.22
N GLU A 275 0.67 -31.05 -29.80
CA GLU A 275 0.47 -31.31 -31.25
C GLU A 275 1.22 -30.31 -32.13
N LYS A 276 1.28 -29.02 -31.74
CA LYS A 276 2.02 -27.99 -32.46
C LYS A 276 3.53 -28.26 -32.43
N ILE A 277 4.06 -28.67 -31.29
CA ILE A 277 5.46 -29.05 -31.11
C ILE A 277 5.82 -30.26 -32.01
N VAL A 278 4.92 -31.24 -32.13
CA VAL A 278 5.14 -32.38 -33.02
C VAL A 278 5.21 -31.93 -34.49
N LYS A 279 4.36 -30.95 -34.88
CA LYS A 279 4.33 -30.40 -36.25
C LYS A 279 5.50 -29.49 -36.55
N ASP A 280 5.88 -28.66 -35.61
CA ASP A 280 7.03 -27.70 -35.71
C ASP A 280 7.88 -27.74 -34.44
N PRO A 281 8.80 -28.73 -34.32
CA PRO A 281 9.64 -28.86 -33.13
C PRO A 281 10.75 -27.80 -33.04
N SER A 282 10.89 -26.96 -34.06
CA SER A 282 11.90 -25.89 -34.08
C SER A 282 11.41 -24.58 -33.43
N ASN A 283 10.09 -24.39 -33.31
CA ASN A 283 9.50 -23.14 -32.82
C ASN A 283 9.56 -23.03 -31.29
N PRO A 284 10.34 -22.10 -30.72
CA PRO A 284 10.49 -21.95 -29.28
C PRO A 284 9.19 -21.53 -28.58
N LEU A 285 8.28 -20.82 -29.29
CA LEU A 285 7.08 -20.26 -28.69
C LEU A 285 6.06 -21.33 -28.30
N HIS A 286 6.02 -22.49 -28.99
CA HIS A 286 5.16 -23.60 -28.61
C HIS A 286 5.61 -24.23 -27.28
N TYR A 287 6.92 -24.38 -27.08
CA TYR A 287 7.45 -24.85 -25.79
C TYR A 287 7.20 -23.85 -24.69
N TYR A 288 7.38 -22.55 -24.97
CA TYR A 288 7.11 -21.50 -23.97
C TYR A 288 5.65 -21.42 -23.58
N ALA A 289 4.72 -21.50 -24.54
CA ALA A 289 3.28 -21.54 -24.30
C ALA A 289 2.90 -22.74 -23.41
N ARG A 290 3.40 -23.94 -23.76
CA ARG A 290 3.14 -25.13 -22.96
C ARG A 290 3.78 -25.07 -21.56
N ALA A 291 4.95 -24.46 -21.44
CA ALA A 291 5.59 -24.22 -20.15
C ALA A 291 4.75 -23.33 -19.23
N LEU A 292 4.12 -22.29 -19.77
CA LEU A 292 3.21 -21.44 -19.00
C LEU A 292 1.97 -22.19 -18.56
N ASP A 293 1.41 -23.05 -19.40
CA ASP A 293 0.28 -23.90 -19.02
C ASP A 293 0.67 -24.88 -17.91
N PHE A 294 1.84 -25.56 -18.01
CA PHE A 294 2.36 -26.41 -16.94
C PHE A 294 2.61 -25.62 -15.65
N TYR A 295 3.17 -24.41 -15.74
CA TYR A 295 3.36 -23.53 -14.59
C TYR A 295 2.04 -23.21 -13.89
N LEU A 296 1.00 -22.92 -14.64
CA LEU A 296 -0.33 -22.57 -14.12
C LEU A 296 -1.01 -23.75 -13.42
N VAL A 297 -0.84 -24.96 -13.92
CA VAL A 297 -1.34 -26.19 -13.26
C VAL A 297 -0.36 -26.73 -12.20
N GLN A 298 0.71 -25.98 -11.88
CA GLN A 298 1.73 -26.30 -10.88
C GLN A 298 2.59 -27.54 -11.19
N ASP A 299 2.65 -27.96 -12.44
CA ASP A 299 3.59 -28.98 -12.91
C ASP A 299 4.94 -28.32 -13.26
N PHE A 300 5.68 -27.98 -12.21
CA PHE A 300 6.93 -27.21 -12.35
C PHE A 300 8.03 -27.97 -13.09
N ASP A 301 8.05 -29.30 -12.99
CA ASP A 301 9.11 -30.10 -13.61
C ASP A 301 8.97 -30.11 -15.13
N ASN A 302 7.75 -30.29 -15.64
CA ASN A 302 7.48 -30.20 -17.08
C ASN A 302 7.60 -28.75 -17.60
N ALA A 303 7.17 -27.75 -16.82
CA ALA A 303 7.40 -26.36 -17.15
C ALA A 303 8.88 -26.03 -17.33
N LEU A 304 9.76 -26.46 -16.43
CA LEU A 304 11.21 -26.23 -16.51
C LEU A 304 11.82 -26.90 -17.75
N ARG A 305 11.42 -28.15 -18.08
CA ARG A 305 11.91 -28.83 -19.28
C ARG A 305 11.56 -28.10 -20.57
N ASP A 306 10.36 -27.56 -20.65
CA ASP A 306 9.91 -26.80 -21.79
C ASP A 306 10.59 -25.42 -21.86
N LEU A 307 10.85 -24.77 -20.72
CA LEU A 307 11.63 -23.53 -20.69
C LEU A 307 13.08 -23.77 -21.13
N ASP A 308 13.70 -24.85 -20.71
CA ASP A 308 15.04 -25.24 -21.21
C ASP A 308 15.01 -25.49 -22.72
N SER A 309 13.97 -26.17 -23.21
CA SER A 309 13.76 -26.40 -24.65
C SER A 309 13.55 -25.11 -25.43
N THR A 310 12.86 -24.13 -24.84
CA THR A 310 12.68 -22.78 -25.40
C THR A 310 14.01 -22.07 -25.52
N ILE A 311 14.80 -22.04 -24.43
CA ILE A 311 16.10 -21.35 -24.36
C ILE A 311 17.13 -21.95 -25.32
N VAL A 312 17.13 -23.27 -25.48
CA VAL A 312 18.02 -23.95 -26.45
C VAL A 312 17.71 -23.53 -27.89
N ARG A 313 16.43 -23.26 -28.22
CA ARG A 313 16.00 -22.86 -29.55
C ARG A 313 16.11 -21.36 -29.81
N ASP A 314 15.86 -20.58 -28.78
CA ASP A 314 16.02 -19.11 -28.80
C ASP A 314 16.63 -18.62 -27.48
N SER A 315 17.94 -18.53 -27.46
CA SER A 315 18.69 -18.05 -26.30
C SER A 315 18.54 -16.54 -26.05
N SER A 316 17.89 -15.80 -26.95
CA SER A 316 17.61 -14.37 -26.79
C SER A 316 16.23 -14.10 -26.20
N PHE A 317 15.40 -15.14 -26.05
CA PHE A 317 14.04 -15.00 -25.55
C PHE A 317 14.00 -14.85 -24.01
N PHE A 318 14.21 -13.63 -23.53
CA PHE A 318 14.30 -13.32 -22.09
C PHE A 318 13.08 -13.76 -21.26
N PRO A 319 11.82 -13.81 -21.78
CA PRO A 319 10.68 -14.25 -20.97
C PRO A 319 10.82 -15.69 -20.45
N ALA A 320 11.53 -16.57 -21.18
CA ALA A 320 11.78 -17.93 -20.72
C ALA A 320 12.70 -17.98 -19.51
N TYR A 321 13.78 -17.21 -19.48
CA TYR A 321 14.68 -17.09 -18.33
C TYR A 321 13.94 -16.49 -17.13
N PHE A 322 13.15 -15.44 -17.36
CA PHE A 322 12.38 -14.80 -16.28
C PHE A 322 11.39 -15.76 -15.64
N THR A 323 10.63 -16.50 -16.46
CA THR A 323 9.67 -17.50 -15.96
C THR A 323 10.39 -18.64 -15.25
N ARG A 324 11.53 -19.11 -15.76
CA ARG A 324 12.33 -20.16 -15.15
C ARG A 324 12.88 -19.73 -13.77
N ALA A 325 13.37 -18.51 -13.66
CA ALA A 325 13.78 -17.94 -12.37
C ALA A 325 12.66 -17.94 -11.33
N VAL A 326 11.46 -17.53 -11.74
CA VAL A 326 10.28 -17.51 -10.85
C VAL A 326 9.89 -18.91 -10.41
N ILE A 327 9.90 -19.91 -11.31
CA ILE A 327 9.56 -21.29 -10.97
C ILE A 327 10.59 -21.87 -10.00
N HIS A 328 11.89 -21.68 -10.26
CA HIS A 328 12.94 -22.12 -9.32
C HIS A 328 12.77 -21.49 -7.94
N TYR A 329 12.49 -20.19 -7.87
CA TYR A 329 12.22 -19.52 -6.60
C TYR A 329 11.00 -20.12 -5.88
N LYS A 330 9.91 -20.38 -6.58
CA LYS A 330 8.72 -21.02 -5.99
C LYS A 330 9.01 -22.42 -5.44
N GLN A 331 9.79 -23.21 -6.16
CA GLN A 331 10.22 -24.53 -5.67
C GLN A 331 11.06 -24.42 -4.38
N LEU A 332 11.93 -23.40 -4.29
CA LEU A 332 12.71 -23.15 -3.08
C LEU A 332 11.82 -22.74 -1.90
N GLU A 333 10.89 -21.81 -2.12
CA GLU A 333 9.94 -21.39 -1.08
C GLU A 333 9.00 -22.54 -0.63
N TYR A 334 8.60 -23.40 -1.55
CA TYR A 334 7.81 -24.59 -1.22
C TYR A 334 8.60 -25.55 -0.33
N ARG A 335 9.86 -25.87 -0.67
CA ARG A 335 10.75 -26.71 0.16
C ARG A 335 10.98 -26.10 1.54
N LYS A 336 11.13 -24.76 1.61
CA LYS A 336 11.30 -24.04 2.87
C LYS A 336 10.08 -24.17 3.79
N ARG A 337 8.89 -24.06 3.23
CA ARG A 337 7.64 -24.23 3.99
C ARG A 337 7.48 -25.67 4.49
N GLN A 338 7.83 -26.65 3.70
CA GLN A 338 7.81 -28.06 4.13
C GLN A 338 8.79 -28.31 5.27
N SER A 339 9.99 -27.74 5.22
CA SER A 339 10.99 -27.89 6.28
C SER A 339 10.62 -27.18 7.59
N SER A 340 9.86 -26.09 7.52
CA SER A 340 9.39 -25.35 8.70
C SER A 340 8.07 -25.87 9.30
N GLY A 341 7.29 -26.65 8.55
CA GLY A 341 6.03 -27.26 9.01
C GLY A 341 6.19 -28.61 9.75
N TYR A 342 7.37 -29.20 9.71
CA TYR A 342 7.69 -30.45 10.44
C TYR A 342 8.45 -30.15 11.75
N GLU A 343 7.96 -29.27 12.59
CA GLU A 343 8.31 -29.25 14.02
C GLU A 343 7.47 -30.29 14.79
N THR A 344 7.44 -31.53 14.31
CA THR A 344 7.15 -32.67 15.14
C THR A 344 8.50 -33.29 15.56
N GLU A 345 8.65 -33.49 16.86
CA GLU A 345 9.88 -33.91 17.61
C GLU A 345 10.56 -35.23 17.15
N THR A 346 10.25 -35.75 15.96
CA THR A 346 10.64 -37.14 15.58
C THR A 346 11.47 -37.27 14.30
N ALA A 347 11.87 -36.18 13.64
CA ALA A 347 12.76 -36.29 12.48
C ALA A 347 14.23 -36.17 12.92
N PRO A 348 15.12 -37.14 12.55
CA PRO A 348 16.55 -37.07 12.84
C PRO A 348 17.17 -35.78 12.29
N GLU A 349 18.08 -35.15 13.04
CA GLU A 349 18.72 -33.85 12.70
C GLU A 349 19.47 -33.83 11.35
N GLY A 350 19.61 -34.95 10.66
CA GLY A 350 20.31 -35.10 9.38
C GLY A 350 19.42 -35.02 8.12
N GLU A 351 18.08 -35.06 8.25
CA GLU A 351 17.17 -35.16 7.09
C GLU A 351 16.39 -33.89 6.74
N LYS A 352 16.59 -32.79 7.48
CA LYS A 352 15.94 -31.51 7.14
C LYS A 352 16.60 -30.94 5.88
N PRO A 353 15.87 -30.74 4.78
CA PRO A 353 16.43 -30.11 3.59
C PRO A 353 16.85 -28.67 3.93
N GLN A 354 18.13 -28.45 4.17
CA GLN A 354 18.69 -27.12 4.38
C GLN A 354 18.78 -26.43 3.01
N ILE A 355 17.95 -25.40 2.80
CA ILE A 355 18.09 -24.52 1.64
C ILE A 355 19.39 -23.75 1.82
N ARG A 356 20.36 -24.03 0.95
CA ARG A 356 21.66 -23.36 0.96
C ARG A 356 21.59 -22.07 0.14
N MET A 357 22.43 -21.08 0.46
CA MET A 357 22.58 -19.86 -0.38
C MET A 357 22.88 -20.20 -1.84
N LEU A 358 23.52 -21.34 -2.10
CA LEU A 358 23.83 -21.84 -3.45
C LEU A 358 22.55 -22.14 -4.26
N ASP A 359 21.46 -22.50 -3.62
CA ASP A 359 20.19 -22.81 -4.29
C ASP A 359 19.59 -21.57 -4.97
N TYR A 360 19.79 -20.37 -4.38
CA TYR A 360 19.35 -19.10 -4.99
C TYR A 360 20.28 -18.63 -6.15
N ALA A 361 21.47 -19.22 -6.28
CA ALA A 361 22.39 -18.84 -7.36
C ALA A 361 21.82 -19.15 -8.75
N THR A 362 21.03 -20.22 -8.90
CA THR A 362 20.37 -20.55 -10.17
C THR A 362 19.32 -19.49 -10.52
N VAL A 363 18.50 -19.07 -9.56
CA VAL A 363 17.51 -18.01 -9.75
C VAL A 363 18.21 -16.71 -10.17
N ARG A 364 19.29 -16.34 -9.46
CA ARG A 364 20.06 -15.14 -9.75
C ARG A 364 20.65 -15.18 -11.15
N ARG A 365 21.25 -16.30 -11.57
CA ARG A 365 21.85 -16.47 -12.89
C ARG A 365 20.84 -16.26 -14.02
N ASP A 366 19.62 -16.78 -13.89
CA ASP A 366 18.56 -16.57 -14.87
C ASP A 366 18.13 -15.11 -14.92
N LEU A 367 18.04 -14.42 -13.78
CA LEU A 367 17.74 -12.99 -13.71
C LEU A 367 18.88 -12.13 -14.27
N ASP A 368 20.15 -12.51 -14.05
CA ASP A 368 21.32 -11.87 -14.67
C ASP A 368 21.22 -11.94 -16.20
N GLU A 369 20.77 -13.08 -16.74
CA GLU A 369 20.59 -13.27 -18.17
C GLU A 369 19.40 -12.45 -18.71
N VAL A 370 18.30 -12.34 -17.96
CA VAL A 370 17.19 -11.44 -18.32
C VAL A 370 17.68 -9.99 -18.42
N ILE A 371 18.46 -9.52 -17.44
CA ILE A 371 19.01 -8.16 -17.43
C ILE A 371 19.95 -7.93 -18.60
N ARG A 372 20.75 -8.92 -18.96
CA ARG A 372 21.64 -8.85 -20.14
C ARG A 372 20.86 -8.72 -21.45
N LEU A 373 19.75 -9.46 -21.59
CA LEU A 373 18.94 -9.52 -22.80
C LEU A 373 17.93 -8.37 -22.90
N ALA A 374 17.41 -7.90 -21.76
CA ALA A 374 16.40 -6.84 -21.65
C ALA A 374 16.77 -5.88 -20.49
N PRO A 375 17.78 -4.99 -20.70
CA PRO A 375 18.28 -4.11 -19.65
C PRO A 375 17.29 -3.03 -19.20
N ASP A 376 16.20 -2.85 -19.93
CA ASP A 376 15.08 -1.95 -19.61
C ASP A 376 13.93 -2.64 -18.86
N PHE A 377 14.05 -3.95 -18.58
CA PHE A 377 13.02 -4.72 -17.90
C PHE A 377 13.13 -4.56 -16.37
N ALA A 378 12.48 -3.53 -15.81
CA ALA A 378 12.54 -3.16 -14.39
C ALA A 378 12.30 -4.32 -13.42
N TYR A 379 11.40 -5.24 -13.78
CA TYR A 379 10.99 -6.36 -12.94
C TYR A 379 12.09 -7.41 -12.73
N ALA A 380 13.05 -7.52 -13.64
CA ALA A 380 14.20 -8.39 -13.44
C ALA A 380 15.14 -7.86 -12.36
N TYR A 381 15.41 -6.58 -12.35
CA TYR A 381 16.20 -5.93 -11.29
C TYR A 381 15.48 -6.06 -9.94
N TYR A 382 14.18 -5.79 -9.90
CA TYR A 382 13.37 -5.95 -8.70
C TYR A 382 13.43 -7.38 -8.16
N ASN A 383 13.21 -8.38 -9.01
CA ASN A 383 13.26 -9.79 -8.60
C ASN A 383 14.67 -10.18 -8.13
N ARG A 384 15.73 -9.73 -8.82
CA ARG A 384 17.12 -10.01 -8.40
C ARG A 384 17.44 -9.33 -7.07
N ALA A 385 16.96 -8.12 -6.83
CA ALA A 385 17.08 -7.44 -5.55
C ALA A 385 16.40 -8.24 -4.42
N ASN A 386 15.22 -8.81 -4.66
CA ASN A 386 14.54 -9.66 -3.70
C ASN A 386 15.39 -10.90 -3.35
N ILE A 387 16.00 -11.55 -4.35
CA ILE A 387 16.91 -12.69 -4.12
C ILE A 387 18.15 -12.28 -3.34
N LEU A 388 18.78 -11.16 -3.70
CA LEU A 388 19.94 -10.62 -2.98
C LEU A 388 19.60 -10.29 -1.52
N ALA A 389 18.41 -9.72 -1.26
CA ALA A 389 17.95 -9.46 0.09
C ALA A 389 17.71 -10.74 0.91
N VAL A 390 17.16 -11.79 0.29
CA VAL A 390 17.04 -13.13 0.91
C VAL A 390 18.42 -13.71 1.23
N MET A 391 19.40 -13.51 0.37
CA MET A 391 20.80 -13.90 0.56
C MET A 391 21.54 -12.98 1.56
N LYS A 392 20.88 -11.98 2.12
CA LYS A 392 21.41 -10.95 3.02
C LYS A 392 22.48 -10.04 2.39
N ASP A 393 22.61 -10.02 1.07
CA ASP A 393 23.41 -9.04 0.35
C ASP A 393 22.59 -7.76 0.13
N TYR A 394 22.31 -7.08 1.23
CA TYR A 394 21.44 -5.89 1.24
C TYR A 394 22.01 -4.74 0.41
N ARG A 395 23.35 -4.62 0.32
CA ARG A 395 23.97 -3.53 -0.45
C ARG A 395 23.76 -3.73 -1.94
N ALA A 396 23.97 -4.93 -2.44
CA ALA A 396 23.70 -5.26 -3.84
C ALA A 396 22.18 -5.18 -4.15
N ALA A 397 21.32 -5.59 -3.20
CA ALA A 397 19.88 -5.47 -3.34
C ALA A 397 19.44 -4.00 -3.51
N LEU A 398 20.02 -3.06 -2.74
CA LEU A 398 19.70 -1.63 -2.88
C LEU A 398 20.04 -1.10 -4.28
N VAL A 399 21.19 -1.48 -4.84
CA VAL A 399 21.58 -1.07 -6.20
C VAL A 399 20.56 -1.54 -7.25
N ASP A 400 20.08 -2.76 -7.12
CA ASP A 400 19.09 -3.33 -8.04
C ASP A 400 17.70 -2.69 -7.85
N TYR A 401 17.27 -2.43 -6.60
CA TYR A 401 16.03 -1.67 -6.35
C TYR A 401 16.12 -0.25 -6.91
N ASP A 402 17.27 0.42 -6.78
CA ASP A 402 17.50 1.74 -7.36
C ASP A 402 17.32 1.70 -8.88
N LYS A 403 17.89 0.69 -9.54
CA LYS A 403 17.76 0.52 -10.98
C LYS A 403 16.33 0.18 -11.41
N ALA A 404 15.63 -0.65 -10.66
CA ALA A 404 14.22 -0.95 -10.92
C ALA A 404 13.34 0.32 -10.83
N ILE A 405 13.59 1.16 -9.84
CA ILE A 405 12.88 2.44 -9.63
C ILE A 405 13.27 3.48 -10.70
N GLU A 406 14.52 3.51 -11.13
CA GLU A 406 14.96 4.37 -12.25
C GLU A 406 14.20 4.03 -13.54
N LEU A 407 14.03 2.74 -13.82
CA LEU A 407 13.33 2.25 -15.01
C LEU A 407 11.80 2.41 -14.91
N ASP A 408 11.23 2.20 -13.73
CA ASP A 408 9.81 2.46 -13.46
C ASP A 408 9.62 3.15 -12.09
N GLY A 409 9.57 4.46 -12.11
CA GLY A 409 9.37 5.30 -10.90
C GLY A 409 8.02 5.11 -10.21
N ARG A 410 7.13 4.27 -10.76
CA ARG A 410 5.80 3.95 -10.19
C ARG A 410 5.75 2.56 -9.56
N LEU A 411 6.88 1.83 -9.56
CA LEU A 411 6.97 0.49 -8.99
C LEU A 411 6.97 0.55 -7.46
N GLY A 412 5.77 0.64 -6.86
CA GLY A 412 5.56 0.77 -5.42
C GLY A 412 6.19 -0.37 -4.61
N ASP A 413 6.18 -1.58 -5.16
CA ASP A 413 6.80 -2.77 -4.56
C ASP A 413 8.31 -2.61 -4.38
N ALA A 414 8.99 -1.95 -5.33
CA ALA A 414 10.44 -1.69 -5.24
C ALA A 414 10.74 -0.67 -4.14
N TYR A 415 9.96 0.40 -4.03
CA TYR A 415 10.08 1.33 -2.90
C TYR A 415 9.83 0.63 -1.56
N TYR A 416 8.83 -0.24 -1.48
CA TYR A 416 8.52 -0.95 -0.24
C TYR A 416 9.70 -1.84 0.20
N ASN A 417 10.20 -2.69 -0.70
CA ASN A 417 11.27 -3.63 -0.38
C ASN A 417 12.62 -2.91 -0.17
N ARG A 418 12.91 -1.83 -0.93
CA ARG A 418 14.07 -0.98 -0.68
C ARG A 418 13.98 -0.30 0.68
N GLY A 419 12.80 0.19 1.04
CA GLY A 419 12.51 0.78 2.34
C GLY A 419 12.76 -0.19 3.49
N LEU A 420 12.28 -1.44 3.38
CA LEU A 420 12.57 -2.49 4.35
C LEU A 420 14.08 -2.79 4.44
N THR A 421 14.75 -2.90 3.28
CA THR A 421 16.18 -3.17 3.21
C THR A 421 17.00 -2.07 3.89
N ASN A 422 16.64 -0.79 3.67
CA ASN A 422 17.26 0.35 4.35
C ASN A 422 17.05 0.30 5.86
N VAL A 423 15.85 -0.04 6.32
CA VAL A 423 15.56 -0.21 7.76
C VAL A 423 16.43 -1.32 8.36
N TYR A 424 16.57 -2.46 7.69
CA TYR A 424 17.45 -3.56 8.15
C TYR A 424 18.93 -3.16 8.22
N LEU A 425 19.35 -2.20 7.40
CA LEU A 425 20.72 -1.64 7.43
C LEU A 425 20.88 -0.50 8.45
N GLY A 426 19.81 -0.11 9.16
CA GLY A 426 19.82 1.00 10.11
C GLY A 426 19.61 2.38 9.47
N ASN A 427 19.39 2.45 8.15
CA ASN A 427 19.12 3.69 7.41
C ASN A 427 17.63 4.06 7.55
N ASN A 428 17.17 4.28 8.79
CA ASN A 428 15.75 4.43 9.10
C ASN A 428 15.09 5.61 8.37
N ARG A 429 15.81 6.71 8.15
CA ARG A 429 15.27 7.91 7.46
C ARG A 429 14.94 7.62 6.00
N GLU A 430 15.87 7.02 5.29
CA GLU A 430 15.71 6.59 3.89
C GLU A 430 14.65 5.50 3.77
N GLY A 431 14.66 4.54 4.70
CA GLY A 431 13.67 3.48 4.76
C GLY A 431 12.24 4.00 4.93
N ILE A 432 12.02 4.92 5.86
CA ILE A 432 10.70 5.54 6.09
C ILE A 432 10.26 6.35 4.86
N ARG A 433 11.17 7.08 4.20
CA ARG A 433 10.89 7.83 2.98
C ARG A 433 10.39 6.91 1.86
N ASP A 434 11.09 5.79 1.65
CA ASP A 434 10.72 4.80 0.64
C ASP A 434 9.39 4.12 0.96
N LEU A 435 9.17 3.72 2.22
CA LEU A 435 7.90 3.15 2.67
C LEU A 435 6.74 4.15 2.50
N SER A 436 6.96 5.44 2.76
CA SER A 436 5.98 6.48 2.50
C SER A 436 5.63 6.55 1.01
N LYS A 437 6.66 6.51 0.14
CA LYS A 437 6.47 6.49 -1.31
C LYS A 437 5.74 5.24 -1.79
N ALA A 438 6.05 4.08 -1.25
CA ALA A 438 5.33 2.83 -1.52
C ALA A 438 3.85 2.93 -1.16
N GLY A 439 3.53 3.52 0.00
CA GLY A 439 2.16 3.79 0.42
C GLY A 439 1.41 4.71 -0.55
N GLU A 440 2.08 5.77 -1.05
CA GLU A 440 1.56 6.64 -2.10
C GLU A 440 1.21 5.88 -3.39
N LEU A 441 2.02 4.89 -3.73
CA LEU A 441 1.85 4.07 -4.92
C LEU A 441 0.89 2.89 -4.70
N GLY A 442 0.17 2.85 -3.55
CA GLY A 442 -0.89 1.89 -3.29
C GLY A 442 -0.49 0.70 -2.42
N ILE A 443 0.76 0.63 -1.92
CA ILE A 443 1.19 -0.40 -0.97
C ILE A 443 0.86 0.05 0.46
N PHE A 444 -0.42 0.03 0.83
CA PHE A 444 -0.90 0.59 2.10
C PHE A 444 -0.35 -0.11 3.34
N SER A 445 0.12 -1.36 3.23
CA SER A 445 0.82 -2.05 4.32
C SER A 445 2.09 -1.31 4.78
N ALA A 446 2.67 -0.46 3.93
CA ALA A 446 3.83 0.36 4.26
C ALA A 446 3.59 1.28 5.45
N TYR A 447 2.38 1.82 5.60
CA TYR A 447 2.06 2.71 6.73
C TYR A 447 2.06 2.00 8.08
N SER A 448 1.63 0.74 8.12
CA SER A 448 1.71 -0.09 9.33
C SER A 448 3.17 -0.38 9.71
N VAL A 449 4.01 -0.59 8.70
CA VAL A 449 5.46 -0.79 8.88
C VAL A 449 6.11 0.47 9.44
N ILE A 450 5.88 1.63 8.83
CA ILE A 450 6.40 2.93 9.31
C ILE A 450 6.03 3.14 10.79
N LYS A 451 4.77 2.92 11.14
CA LYS A 451 4.28 3.11 12.50
C LYS A 451 5.03 2.23 13.52
N ARG A 452 5.33 0.99 13.15
CA ARG A 452 6.08 0.07 14.02
C ARG A 452 7.49 0.59 14.28
N PHE A 453 8.20 1.06 13.25
CA PHE A 453 9.57 1.54 13.41
C PHE A 453 9.65 2.92 14.08
N THR A 454 8.63 3.77 13.95
CA THR A 454 8.58 5.07 14.64
C THR A 454 8.13 4.96 16.11
N SER A 455 7.44 3.90 16.51
CA SER A 455 7.04 3.67 17.91
C SER A 455 8.17 3.06 18.73
N THR A 456 9.00 2.19 18.16
CA THR A 456 10.18 1.63 18.86
C THR A 456 11.28 2.67 19.11
N ALA A 457 11.39 3.69 18.28
CA ALA A 457 12.33 4.81 18.48
C ALA A 457 11.91 5.81 19.59
N LYS A 458 10.76 5.61 20.22
CA LYS A 458 10.31 6.45 21.37
C LYS A 458 10.48 5.77 22.72
N ASP A 459 10.80 4.49 22.72
CA ASP A 459 11.00 3.68 23.93
C ASP A 459 12.51 3.46 24.24
N GLU A 460 13.42 3.99 23.41
CA GLU A 460 14.86 4.16 23.65
C GLU A 460 15.19 5.65 23.91
#